data_71569366d377c8ba1b2adebb2d08850a
#
_entry.id   71569366d377c8ba1b2adebb2d08850a
#
_cell.length_a   1.000
_cell.length_b   1.000
_cell.length_c   1.000
_cell.angle_alpha   90.00
_cell.angle_beta   90.00
_cell.angle_gamma   90.00
#
_symmetry.space_group_name_H-M   'P 1'
#
loop_
_entity.id
_entity.type
_entity.pdbx_description
1 polymer ?
#
loop_
_entity_poly.entity_id
_entity_poly.type
_entity_poly.pdbx_seq_one_letter_code
_entity_poly.pdbx_strand_id
1 'polypeptide(L)'
;MSKVKIKNVNEKTIKEKFWVWCAIISMTVYVVWRIFFTVPDHNIYGWVATICGIFLVAAETISMLEGTEHFTRLRRKSIPEKPVLPLDWFPDVDVFIATHNESADLLYKTVNGCKHMRYPDRKKVHIYLCDDSNRPEVAALARKMGVGYFGMEENKLAKAGNLNHALSLTHSPYVATFDADMIPTREFLMETVPYMFLPRLKQLDDGTWAERSEDEVDEDFKMGFIQTPQSFYNPDLFQFNFYSEKRIPNEQDFFFREINVGRNRANAPIYAGSNTLISREALDEVGGIATGTITEDFETGIKIQAKGYTCYALDKALAHGLAPTDIDSLI
;
A
#
# COMPACT_ATOMS: atom_id res chain seq x y z
N MET A 1 -22.60 -9.83 9.58
CA MET A 1 -21.77 -9.17 8.55
C MET A 1 -22.51 -7.94 8.02
N SER A 2 -22.18 -6.79 8.53
CA SER A 2 -22.69 -5.51 8.04
C SER A 2 -22.20 -5.30 6.59
N LYS A 3 -23.13 -5.27 5.64
CA LYS A 3 -22.79 -5.08 4.23
C LYS A 3 -22.37 -3.62 4.01
N VAL A 4 -21.07 -3.34 4.10
CA VAL A 4 -20.54 -2.11 3.52
C VAL A 4 -20.91 -2.14 2.03
N LYS A 5 -21.64 -1.13 1.55
CA LYS A 5 -21.93 -1.01 0.12
C LYS A 5 -20.61 -0.80 -0.60
N ILE A 6 -20.16 -1.82 -1.31
CA ILE A 6 -18.93 -1.78 -2.10
C ILE A 6 -19.31 -1.24 -3.47
N LYS A 7 -18.81 -0.07 -3.83
CA LYS A 7 -18.91 0.43 -5.18
C LYS A 7 -17.99 -0.43 -6.04
N ASN A 8 -18.56 -1.24 -6.95
CA ASN A 8 -17.78 -1.88 -7.99
C ASN A 8 -17.17 -0.79 -8.88
N VAL A 9 -15.95 -0.38 -8.56
CA VAL A 9 -15.22 0.57 -9.39
C VAL A 9 -14.84 -0.14 -10.67
N ASN A 10 -15.49 0.25 -11.75
CA ASN A 10 -15.32 -0.19 -13.13
C ASN A 10 -15.53 -1.70 -13.37
N GLU A 11 -16.72 -2.06 -13.85
CA GLU A 11 -16.83 -3.27 -14.66
C GLU A 11 -15.87 -3.12 -15.85
N LYS A 12 -14.88 -4.00 -15.93
CA LYS A 12 -13.99 -4.08 -17.09
C LYS A 12 -14.83 -4.12 -18.37
N THR A 13 -14.42 -3.34 -19.34
CA THR A 13 -15.06 -3.29 -20.65
C THR A 13 -15.09 -4.70 -21.29
N ILE A 14 -16.00 -4.93 -22.25
CA ILE A 14 -16.08 -6.19 -23.00
C ILE A 14 -14.72 -6.52 -23.64
N LYS A 15 -13.98 -5.50 -24.08
CA LYS A 15 -12.63 -5.65 -24.66
C LYS A 15 -11.62 -6.18 -23.66
N GLU A 16 -11.62 -5.68 -22.43
CA GLU A 16 -10.72 -6.16 -21.36
C GLU A 16 -11.07 -7.59 -20.94
N LYS A 17 -12.36 -7.92 -20.83
CA LYS A 17 -12.81 -9.30 -20.57
C LYS A 17 -12.32 -10.26 -21.65
N PHE A 18 -12.40 -9.84 -22.91
CA PHE A 18 -11.91 -10.63 -24.04
C PHE A 18 -10.41 -10.93 -23.93
N TRP A 19 -9.58 -9.93 -23.67
CA TRP A 19 -8.14 -10.13 -23.54
C TRP A 19 -7.75 -11.00 -22.35
N VAL A 20 -8.45 -10.88 -21.22
CA VAL A 20 -8.25 -11.77 -20.07
C VAL A 20 -8.56 -13.22 -20.44
N TRP A 21 -9.64 -13.50 -21.17
CA TRP A 21 -9.94 -14.84 -21.65
C TRP A 21 -8.91 -15.37 -22.66
N CYS A 22 -8.43 -14.53 -23.56
CA CYS A 22 -7.37 -14.90 -24.48
C CYS A 22 -6.08 -15.29 -23.71
N ALA A 23 -5.71 -14.54 -22.69
CA ALA A 23 -4.56 -14.86 -21.85
C ALA A 23 -4.74 -16.20 -21.12
N ILE A 24 -5.89 -16.45 -20.48
CA ILE A 24 -6.18 -17.71 -19.78
C ILE A 24 -6.13 -18.90 -20.75
N ILE A 25 -6.73 -18.77 -21.93
CA ILE A 25 -6.72 -19.83 -22.95
C ILE A 25 -5.28 -20.10 -23.41
N SER A 26 -4.50 -19.06 -23.69
CA SER A 26 -3.10 -19.21 -24.11
C SER A 26 -2.24 -19.87 -23.03
N MET A 27 -2.42 -19.50 -21.76
CA MET A 27 -1.74 -20.14 -20.63
C MET A 27 -2.12 -21.63 -20.52
N THR A 28 -3.40 -21.96 -20.68
CA THR A 28 -3.87 -23.35 -20.64
C THR A 28 -3.26 -24.17 -21.76
N VAL A 29 -3.28 -23.67 -23.01
CA VAL A 29 -2.64 -24.30 -24.14
C VAL A 29 -1.16 -24.52 -23.91
N TYR A 30 -0.46 -23.51 -23.38
CA TYR A 30 0.96 -23.63 -23.07
C TYR A 30 1.23 -24.71 -22.02
N VAL A 31 0.50 -24.76 -20.91
CA VAL A 31 0.70 -25.79 -19.86
C VAL A 31 0.45 -27.21 -20.44
N VAL A 32 -0.61 -27.39 -21.25
CA VAL A 32 -0.88 -28.67 -21.91
C VAL A 32 0.29 -29.07 -22.81
N TRP A 33 0.79 -28.13 -23.62
CA TRP A 33 1.96 -28.39 -24.48
C TRP A 33 3.20 -28.73 -23.64
N ARG A 34 3.45 -28.01 -22.52
CA ARG A 34 4.59 -28.28 -21.62
C ARG A 34 4.52 -29.69 -21.06
N ILE A 35 3.37 -30.14 -20.56
CA ILE A 35 3.20 -31.46 -19.96
C ILE A 35 3.46 -32.58 -20.97
N PHE A 36 2.87 -32.47 -22.15
CA PHE A 36 2.88 -33.58 -23.13
C PHE A 36 4.09 -33.60 -24.05
N PHE A 37 4.75 -32.47 -24.29
CA PHE A 37 5.78 -32.37 -25.33
C PHE A 37 7.15 -31.94 -24.81
N THR A 38 7.30 -31.47 -23.57
CA THR A 38 8.57 -30.93 -23.13
C THR A 38 9.16 -31.56 -21.87
N VAL A 39 8.42 -32.42 -21.18
CA VAL A 39 8.98 -33.20 -20.07
C VAL A 39 9.97 -34.23 -20.67
N PRO A 40 11.25 -34.23 -20.21
CA PRO A 40 12.26 -35.15 -20.77
C PRO A 40 11.90 -36.60 -20.52
N ASP A 41 12.02 -37.45 -21.57
CA ASP A 41 11.85 -38.91 -21.45
C ASP A 41 13.03 -39.49 -20.65
N HIS A 42 12.74 -40.24 -19.60
CA HIS A 42 13.73 -40.88 -18.73
C HIS A 42 14.60 -41.89 -19.46
N ASN A 43 14.09 -42.53 -20.53
CA ASN A 43 14.86 -43.48 -21.32
C ASN A 43 15.96 -42.82 -22.17
N ILE A 44 15.76 -41.52 -22.52
CA ILE A 44 16.71 -40.77 -23.35
C ILE A 44 17.64 -39.93 -22.50
N TYR A 45 17.06 -39.22 -21.48
CA TYR A 45 17.75 -38.17 -20.72
C TYR A 45 18.03 -38.56 -19.25
N GLY A 46 17.54 -39.72 -18.80
CA GLY A 46 17.69 -40.20 -17.43
C GLY A 46 16.67 -39.60 -16.45
N TRP A 47 16.52 -40.28 -15.31
CA TRP A 47 15.53 -39.92 -14.28
C TRP A 47 15.73 -38.52 -13.69
N VAL A 48 16.98 -38.07 -13.55
CA VAL A 48 17.24 -36.72 -12.99
C VAL A 48 16.64 -35.63 -13.87
N ALA A 49 16.84 -35.72 -15.19
CA ALA A 49 16.30 -34.75 -16.13
C ALA A 49 14.75 -34.76 -16.13
N THR A 50 14.16 -35.95 -16.09
CA THR A 50 12.69 -36.12 -16.03
C THR A 50 12.12 -35.49 -14.75
N ILE A 51 12.70 -35.79 -13.60
CA ILE A 51 12.27 -35.22 -12.30
C ILE A 51 12.38 -33.69 -12.31
N CYS A 52 13.54 -33.15 -12.75
CA CYS A 52 13.71 -31.70 -12.88
C CYS A 52 12.69 -31.08 -13.83
N GLY A 53 12.40 -31.72 -14.94
CA GLY A 53 11.39 -31.29 -15.92
C GLY A 53 9.98 -31.25 -15.32
N ILE A 54 9.61 -32.27 -14.54
CA ILE A 54 8.31 -32.29 -13.83
C ILE A 54 8.22 -31.15 -12.80
N PHE A 55 9.26 -30.93 -11.99
CA PHE A 55 9.29 -29.83 -11.02
C PHE A 55 9.17 -28.45 -11.70
N LEU A 56 9.86 -28.27 -12.83
CA LEU A 56 9.78 -27.03 -13.60
C LEU A 56 8.37 -26.78 -14.13
N VAL A 57 7.74 -27.80 -14.73
CA VAL A 57 6.35 -27.69 -15.23
C VAL A 57 5.36 -27.43 -14.09
N ALA A 58 5.58 -28.06 -12.92
CA ALA A 58 4.76 -27.82 -11.74
C ALA A 58 4.87 -26.37 -11.27
N ALA A 59 6.10 -25.84 -11.16
CA ALA A 59 6.34 -24.44 -10.78
C ALA A 59 5.71 -23.45 -11.76
N GLU A 60 5.88 -23.67 -13.08
CA GLU A 60 5.25 -22.86 -14.12
C GLU A 60 3.72 -22.90 -14.03
N THR A 61 3.16 -24.08 -13.77
CA THR A 61 1.69 -24.25 -13.63
C THR A 61 1.16 -23.48 -12.42
N ILE A 62 1.85 -23.54 -11.28
CA ILE A 62 1.49 -22.80 -10.08
C ILE A 62 1.52 -21.29 -10.36
N SER A 63 2.59 -20.79 -10.98
CA SER A 63 2.70 -19.36 -11.35
C SER A 63 1.59 -18.91 -12.31
N MET A 64 1.18 -19.75 -13.25
CA MET A 64 0.07 -19.44 -14.16
C MET A 64 -1.29 -19.48 -13.48
N LEU A 65 -1.51 -20.38 -12.52
CA LEU A 65 -2.72 -20.40 -11.69
C LEU A 65 -2.80 -19.12 -10.85
N GLU A 66 -1.70 -18.71 -10.25
CA GLU A 66 -1.61 -17.44 -9.48
C GLU A 66 -1.88 -16.22 -10.36
N GLY A 67 -1.28 -16.18 -11.57
CA GLY A 67 -1.56 -15.13 -12.56
C GLY A 67 -3.04 -15.12 -12.98
N THR A 68 -3.65 -16.29 -13.21
CA THR A 68 -5.06 -16.42 -13.55
C THR A 68 -5.96 -15.91 -12.41
N GLU A 69 -5.62 -16.23 -11.16
CA GLU A 69 -6.33 -15.71 -10.00
C GLU A 69 -6.23 -14.19 -9.92
N HIS A 70 -5.05 -13.61 -10.13
CA HIS A 70 -4.88 -12.15 -10.21
C HIS A 70 -5.76 -11.53 -11.30
N PHE A 71 -5.75 -12.06 -12.52
CA PHE A 71 -6.59 -11.54 -13.61
C PHE A 71 -8.08 -11.63 -13.29
N THR A 72 -8.53 -12.67 -12.62
CA THR A 72 -9.94 -12.83 -12.24
C THR A 72 -10.33 -11.93 -11.09
N ARG A 73 -9.45 -11.69 -10.12
CA ARG A 73 -9.66 -10.73 -9.02
C ARG A 73 -9.68 -9.30 -9.52
N LEU A 74 -8.76 -8.91 -10.40
CA LEU A 74 -8.69 -7.59 -11.03
C LEU A 74 -9.97 -7.20 -11.77
N ARG A 75 -10.77 -8.17 -12.18
CA ARG A 75 -12.10 -7.92 -12.79
C ARG A 75 -13.12 -7.32 -11.83
N ARG A 76 -12.87 -7.35 -10.52
CA ARG A 76 -13.84 -6.93 -9.49
C ARG A 76 -13.13 -6.09 -8.43
N LYS A 77 -12.66 -4.92 -8.83
CA LYS A 77 -12.12 -3.93 -7.88
C LYS A 77 -13.19 -3.63 -6.84
N SER A 78 -12.80 -3.70 -5.57
CA SER A 78 -13.68 -3.58 -4.43
C SER A 78 -13.15 -2.49 -3.52
N ILE A 79 -13.51 -1.24 -3.81
CA ILE A 79 -13.23 -0.12 -2.93
C ILE A 79 -14.56 0.30 -2.29
N PRO A 80 -14.66 0.40 -0.95
CA PRO A 80 -15.87 0.93 -0.33
C PRO A 80 -16.07 2.39 -0.73
N GLU A 81 -17.33 2.83 -0.75
CA GLU A 81 -17.61 4.24 -0.93
C GLU A 81 -17.06 5.02 0.26
N LYS A 82 -16.41 6.17 -0.03
CA LYS A 82 -15.83 6.99 1.01
C LYS A 82 -16.92 7.60 1.89
N PRO A 83 -16.89 7.38 3.22
CA PRO A 83 -17.83 8.02 4.11
C PRO A 83 -17.69 9.54 4.10
N VAL A 84 -18.82 10.21 4.32
CA VAL A 84 -18.82 11.64 4.65
C VAL A 84 -18.74 11.75 6.16
N LEU A 85 -17.60 12.23 6.65
CA LEU A 85 -17.33 12.38 8.07
C LEU A 85 -17.66 13.80 8.53
N PRO A 86 -18.40 13.98 9.65
CA PRO A 86 -18.55 15.29 10.28
C PRO A 86 -17.19 15.90 10.61
N LEU A 87 -17.03 17.22 10.43
CA LEU A 87 -15.73 17.88 10.57
C LEU A 87 -15.14 17.81 11.99
N ASP A 88 -15.97 17.75 13.00
CA ASP A 88 -15.62 17.61 14.41
C ASP A 88 -15.15 16.19 14.79
N TRP A 89 -15.47 15.20 13.96
CA TRP A 89 -15.06 13.79 14.17
C TRP A 89 -13.63 13.51 13.71
N PHE A 90 -13.01 14.41 12.95
CA PHE A 90 -11.65 14.21 12.49
C PHE A 90 -10.68 14.16 13.68
N PRO A 91 -9.97 13.02 13.89
CA PRO A 91 -9.13 12.78 15.06
C PRO A 91 -7.74 13.36 14.91
N ASP A 92 -6.91 13.22 15.94
CA ASP A 92 -5.47 13.47 15.85
C ASP A 92 -4.80 12.42 14.94
N VAL A 93 -3.81 12.85 14.17
CA VAL A 93 -3.02 12.02 13.26
C VAL A 93 -1.54 12.36 13.43
N ASP A 94 -0.74 11.34 13.73
CA ASP A 94 0.72 11.43 13.65
C ASP A 94 1.18 11.14 12.22
N VAL A 95 1.99 12.02 11.68
CA VAL A 95 2.56 11.88 10.32
C VAL A 95 4.04 11.63 10.44
N PHE A 96 4.48 10.42 10.10
CA PHE A 96 5.87 10.01 10.15
C PHE A 96 6.50 10.07 8.77
N ILE A 97 7.60 10.80 8.66
CA ILE A 97 8.44 10.86 7.47
C ILE A 97 9.74 10.14 7.82
N ALA A 98 9.88 8.89 7.35
CA ALA A 98 11.07 8.09 7.60
C ALA A 98 12.22 8.56 6.72
N THR A 99 13.41 8.71 7.30
CA THR A 99 14.62 9.10 6.57
C THR A 99 15.84 8.39 7.10
N HIS A 100 16.78 8.07 6.21
CA HIS A 100 18.05 7.40 6.49
C HIS A 100 19.23 8.31 6.12
N ASN A 101 19.46 8.52 4.83
CA ASN A 101 20.58 9.31 4.31
C ASN A 101 20.16 10.39 3.30
N GLU A 102 18.84 10.56 3.13
CA GLU A 102 18.31 11.55 2.16
C GLU A 102 18.65 12.97 2.59
N SER A 103 18.88 13.83 1.58
CA SER A 103 19.27 15.21 1.83
C SER A 103 18.15 16.03 2.48
N ALA A 104 18.53 17.05 3.24
CA ALA A 104 17.59 18.00 3.82
C ALA A 104 16.72 18.72 2.78
N ASP A 105 17.25 18.94 1.57
CA ASP A 105 16.51 19.56 0.46
C ASP A 105 15.41 18.66 -0.08
N LEU A 106 15.64 17.35 -0.13
CA LEU A 106 14.60 16.37 -0.49
C LEU A 106 13.51 16.34 0.58
N LEU A 107 13.92 16.17 1.83
CA LEU A 107 13.02 16.15 2.99
C LEU A 107 12.18 17.42 3.12
N TYR A 108 12.74 18.58 2.80
CA TYR A 108 11.99 19.85 2.80
C TYR A 108 10.72 19.77 1.95
N LYS A 109 10.79 19.16 0.76
CA LYS A 109 9.63 19.03 -0.14
C LYS A 109 8.52 18.20 0.49
N THR A 110 8.88 17.05 1.07
CA THR A 110 7.92 16.14 1.72
C THR A 110 7.32 16.76 2.97
N VAL A 111 8.13 17.35 3.85
CA VAL A 111 7.63 18.09 5.03
C VAL A 111 6.71 19.22 4.62
N ASN A 112 7.07 19.97 3.57
CA ASN A 112 6.22 21.05 3.06
C ASN A 112 4.88 20.50 2.52
N GLY A 113 4.89 19.38 1.81
CA GLY A 113 3.67 18.68 1.38
C GLY A 113 2.79 18.30 2.56
N CYS A 114 3.37 17.65 3.57
CA CYS A 114 2.66 17.26 4.80
C CYS A 114 2.05 18.47 5.53
N LYS A 115 2.79 19.56 5.65
CA LYS A 115 2.28 20.81 6.26
C LYS A 115 1.12 21.45 5.51
N HIS A 116 0.95 21.14 4.22
CA HIS A 116 -0.11 21.72 3.40
C HIS A 116 -1.28 20.76 3.16
N MET A 117 -1.28 19.58 3.76
CA MET A 117 -2.46 18.72 3.76
C MET A 117 -3.65 19.45 4.38
N ARG A 118 -4.81 19.33 3.76
CA ARG A 118 -6.07 19.85 4.30
C ARG A 118 -6.54 18.99 5.46
N TYR A 119 -6.95 19.65 6.53
CA TYR A 119 -7.57 19.00 7.70
C TYR A 119 -8.48 20.00 8.40
N PRO A 120 -9.63 19.57 8.99
CA PRO A 120 -10.56 20.51 9.62
C PRO A 120 -9.91 21.33 10.75
N ASP A 121 -9.19 20.67 11.64
CA ASP A 121 -8.32 21.32 12.63
C ASP A 121 -6.87 20.89 12.42
N ARG A 122 -6.06 21.82 11.92
CA ARG A 122 -4.64 21.58 11.63
C ARG A 122 -3.80 21.30 12.87
N LYS A 123 -4.26 21.66 14.06
CA LYS A 123 -3.57 21.34 15.31
C LYS A 123 -3.60 19.87 15.65
N LYS A 124 -4.50 19.12 15.05
CA LYS A 124 -4.62 17.66 15.19
C LYS A 124 -3.69 16.87 14.23
N VAL A 125 -2.89 17.55 13.40
CA VAL A 125 -1.93 16.90 12.50
C VAL A 125 -0.52 17.15 13.01
N HIS A 126 0.09 16.10 13.55
CA HIS A 126 1.40 16.15 14.20
C HIS A 126 2.44 15.53 13.25
N ILE A 127 3.35 16.35 12.72
CA ILE A 127 4.33 15.93 11.71
C ILE A 127 5.68 15.73 12.37
N TYR A 128 6.32 14.58 12.09
CA TYR A 128 7.61 14.19 12.64
C TYR A 128 8.56 13.73 11.56
N LEU A 129 9.79 14.24 11.57
CA LEU A 129 10.92 13.65 10.85
C LEU A 129 11.53 12.56 11.74
N CYS A 130 11.48 11.33 11.25
CA CYS A 130 12.00 10.15 11.93
C CYS A 130 13.35 9.80 11.27
N ASP A 131 14.46 10.16 11.91
CA ASP A 131 15.81 10.07 11.37
C ASP A 131 16.59 8.96 12.09
N ASP A 132 16.96 7.91 11.37
CA ASP A 132 17.65 6.76 11.93
C ASP A 132 19.15 6.99 12.17
N SER A 133 19.68 8.15 11.83
CA SER A 133 21.09 8.52 11.91
C SER A 133 21.36 9.78 12.75
N ASN A 134 20.33 10.35 13.41
CA ASN A 134 20.42 11.52 14.29
C ASN A 134 21.20 12.70 13.69
N ARG A 135 20.87 13.08 12.44
CA ARG A 135 21.62 14.09 11.67
C ARG A 135 21.27 15.52 12.08
N PRO A 136 22.30 16.35 12.41
CA PRO A 136 22.08 17.75 12.83
C PRO A 136 21.35 18.61 11.79
N GLU A 137 21.61 18.40 10.50
CA GLU A 137 20.96 19.12 9.40
C GLU A 137 19.47 18.78 9.28
N VAL A 138 19.07 17.53 9.56
CA VAL A 138 17.66 17.11 9.57
C VAL A 138 16.94 17.68 10.79
N ALA A 139 17.60 17.67 11.95
CA ALA A 139 17.10 18.33 13.15
C ALA A 139 16.95 19.86 12.97
N ALA A 140 17.90 20.50 12.24
CA ALA A 140 17.80 21.91 11.88
C ALA A 140 16.64 22.19 10.93
N LEU A 141 16.41 21.32 9.95
CA LEU A 141 15.26 21.40 9.04
C LEU A 141 13.95 21.29 9.84
N ALA A 142 13.82 20.31 10.73
CA ALA A 142 12.63 20.13 11.57
C ALA A 142 12.30 21.40 12.37
N ARG A 143 13.30 21.98 13.03
CA ARG A 143 13.14 23.25 13.77
C ARG A 143 12.70 24.40 12.85
N LYS A 144 13.35 24.55 11.67
CA LYS A 144 13.01 25.58 10.69
C LYS A 144 11.57 25.43 10.18
N MET A 145 11.12 24.20 9.98
CA MET A 145 9.79 23.89 9.47
C MET A 145 8.73 23.86 10.58
N GLY A 146 9.13 23.90 11.86
CA GLY A 146 8.20 23.80 13.01
C GLY A 146 7.49 22.45 13.07
N VAL A 147 8.23 21.36 12.82
CA VAL A 147 7.77 19.97 12.96
C VAL A 147 8.61 19.23 13.99
N GLY A 148 8.10 18.11 14.50
CA GLY A 148 8.82 17.25 15.44
C GLY A 148 10.02 16.56 14.79
N TYR A 149 10.96 16.13 15.63
CA TYR A 149 12.15 15.40 15.21
C TYR A 149 12.46 14.27 16.19
N PHE A 150 12.60 13.06 15.67
CA PHE A 150 13.05 11.89 16.40
C PHE A 150 14.31 11.35 15.74
N GLY A 151 15.45 11.54 16.39
CA GLY A 151 16.74 11.00 15.94
C GLY A 151 17.14 9.79 16.75
N MET A 152 17.77 8.80 16.13
CA MET A 152 18.32 7.61 16.78
C MET A 152 19.84 7.59 16.64
N GLU A 153 20.57 7.40 17.75
CA GLU A 153 22.05 7.29 17.70
C GLU A 153 22.53 5.94 17.18
N GLU A 154 21.78 4.86 17.46
CA GLU A 154 22.05 3.51 16.94
C GLU A 154 20.75 2.85 16.49
N ASN A 155 20.52 2.80 15.20
CA ASN A 155 19.41 2.05 14.63
C ASN A 155 19.92 0.76 13.96
N LYS A 156 19.63 -0.39 14.59
CA LYS A 156 19.99 -1.73 14.06
C LYS A 156 18.86 -2.38 13.25
N LEU A 157 17.69 -1.75 13.21
CA LEU A 157 16.46 -2.32 12.65
C LEU A 157 15.94 -1.52 11.45
N ALA A 158 16.82 -0.75 10.81
CA ALA A 158 16.50 0.07 9.62
C ALA A 158 15.20 0.90 9.80
N LYS A 159 14.38 1.00 8.76
CA LYS A 159 13.12 1.79 8.76
C LYS A 159 12.15 1.35 9.86
N ALA A 160 12.03 0.04 10.12
CA ALA A 160 11.14 -0.49 11.16
C ALA A 160 11.52 0.00 12.56
N GLY A 161 12.80 -0.01 12.90
CA GLY A 161 13.29 0.50 14.19
C GLY A 161 13.00 1.99 14.37
N ASN A 162 13.21 2.77 13.32
CA ASN A 162 12.96 4.19 13.29
C ASN A 162 11.47 4.50 13.52
N LEU A 163 10.57 3.84 12.79
CA LEU A 163 9.12 4.01 12.95
C LEU A 163 8.62 3.54 14.32
N ASN A 164 9.14 2.42 14.84
CA ASN A 164 8.78 1.94 16.18
C ASN A 164 9.24 2.88 17.29
N HIS A 165 10.40 3.52 17.13
CA HIS A 165 10.85 4.57 18.04
C HIS A 165 9.85 5.74 18.04
N ALA A 166 9.45 6.22 16.87
CA ALA A 166 8.45 7.30 16.76
C ALA A 166 7.09 6.89 17.35
N LEU A 167 6.65 5.65 17.14
CA LEU A 167 5.43 5.10 17.73
C LEU A 167 5.46 5.12 19.27
N SER A 168 6.61 4.84 19.87
CA SER A 168 6.76 4.85 21.36
C SER A 168 6.68 6.23 21.97
N LEU A 169 6.89 7.29 21.19
CA LEU A 169 6.93 8.69 21.64
C LEU A 169 5.67 9.49 21.32
N THR A 170 4.71 8.89 20.59
CA THR A 170 3.51 9.56 20.09
C THR A 170 2.26 8.76 20.42
N HIS A 171 1.07 9.39 20.37
CA HIS A 171 -0.15 8.78 20.89
C HIS A 171 -1.43 9.04 20.06
N SER A 172 -1.32 9.66 18.88
CA SER A 172 -2.51 9.88 18.03
C SER A 172 -3.14 8.55 17.62
N PRO A 173 -4.47 8.47 17.51
CA PRO A 173 -5.17 7.22 17.18
C PRO A 173 -4.86 6.69 15.77
N TYR A 174 -4.35 7.55 14.89
CA TYR A 174 -3.95 7.16 13.55
C TYR A 174 -2.54 7.65 13.21
N VAL A 175 -1.86 6.87 12.40
CA VAL A 175 -0.50 7.14 11.94
C VAL A 175 -0.47 7.14 10.41
N ALA A 176 0.00 8.23 9.81
CA ALA A 176 0.28 8.30 8.38
C ALA A 176 1.78 8.15 8.15
N THR A 177 2.19 7.25 7.26
CA THR A 177 3.60 6.99 6.95
C THR A 177 3.97 7.46 5.55
N PHE A 178 5.10 8.14 5.42
CA PHE A 178 5.68 8.59 4.16
C PHE A 178 7.18 8.29 4.12
N ASP A 179 7.66 7.89 2.95
CA ASP A 179 9.09 7.90 2.67
C ASP A 179 9.59 9.34 2.47
N ALA A 180 10.89 9.52 2.56
CA ALA A 180 11.55 10.81 2.49
C ALA A 180 11.23 11.62 1.22
N ASP A 181 10.98 10.93 0.11
CA ASP A 181 10.71 11.51 -1.20
C ASP A 181 9.22 11.53 -1.59
N MET A 182 8.33 10.93 -0.77
CA MET A 182 6.89 10.82 -1.06
C MET A 182 6.13 12.06 -0.58
N ILE A 183 5.82 12.95 -1.49
CA ILE A 183 5.14 14.22 -1.22
C ILE A 183 3.62 14.00 -1.26
N PRO A 184 2.89 14.11 -0.12
CA PRO A 184 1.45 13.96 -0.12
C PRO A 184 0.76 15.11 -0.85
N THR A 185 -0.37 14.78 -1.46
CA THR A 185 -1.30 15.79 -1.97
C THR A 185 -2.06 16.46 -0.82
N ARG A 186 -2.64 17.61 -1.09
CA ARG A 186 -3.43 18.35 -0.10
C ARG A 186 -4.61 17.54 0.47
N GLU A 187 -5.13 16.59 -0.29
CA GLU A 187 -6.32 15.83 0.05
C GLU A 187 -6.03 14.50 0.76
N PHE A 188 -4.76 14.13 1.01
CA PHE A 188 -4.39 12.81 1.53
C PHE A 188 -5.21 12.43 2.78
N LEU A 189 -5.19 13.25 3.83
CA LEU A 189 -5.92 12.95 5.05
C LEU A 189 -7.43 13.03 4.88
N MET A 190 -7.94 13.98 4.08
CA MET A 190 -9.37 14.11 3.77
C MET A 190 -9.92 12.94 2.95
N GLU A 191 -9.05 12.23 2.24
CA GLU A 191 -9.41 11.07 1.44
C GLU A 191 -9.25 9.75 2.19
N THR A 192 -8.37 9.67 3.18
CA THR A 192 -8.04 8.42 3.87
C THR A 192 -8.72 8.29 5.24
N VAL A 193 -8.73 9.34 6.06
CA VAL A 193 -9.30 9.31 7.41
C VAL A 193 -10.77 8.87 7.45
N PRO A 194 -11.65 9.31 6.55
CA PRO A 194 -13.05 8.89 6.59
C PRO A 194 -13.25 7.37 6.54
N TYR A 195 -12.41 6.64 5.82
CA TYR A 195 -12.51 5.18 5.74
C TYR A 195 -12.31 4.48 7.09
N MET A 196 -11.53 5.08 8.00
CA MET A 196 -11.32 4.54 9.35
C MET A 196 -12.61 4.52 10.19
N PHE A 197 -13.63 5.25 9.77
CA PHE A 197 -14.94 5.32 10.43
C PHE A 197 -16.01 4.42 9.79
N LEU A 198 -15.67 3.60 8.80
CA LEU A 198 -16.59 2.61 8.23
C LEU A 198 -17.27 1.70 9.27
N PRO A 199 -16.60 1.29 10.39
CA PRO A 199 -17.27 0.54 11.44
C PRO A 199 -18.40 1.30 12.13
N ARG A 200 -18.27 2.61 12.26
CA ARG A 200 -19.24 3.49 12.96
C ARG A 200 -20.30 4.10 12.05
N LEU A 201 -20.09 4.08 10.75
CA LEU A 201 -20.95 4.75 9.78
C LEU A 201 -21.66 3.74 8.89
N LYS A 202 -22.87 4.04 8.49
CA LYS A 202 -23.63 3.32 7.47
C LYS A 202 -24.11 4.26 6.39
N GLN A 203 -24.14 3.77 5.17
CA GLN A 203 -24.74 4.50 4.06
C GLN A 203 -26.24 4.19 3.99
N LEU A 204 -27.07 5.23 3.95
CA LEU A 204 -28.50 5.14 3.79
C LEU A 204 -28.88 4.91 2.32
N ASP A 205 -30.15 4.60 2.07
CA ASP A 205 -30.65 4.31 0.71
C ASP A 205 -30.61 5.53 -0.22
N ASP A 206 -30.69 6.73 0.34
CA ASP A 206 -30.55 8.00 -0.39
C ASP A 206 -29.08 8.39 -0.69
N GLY A 207 -28.13 7.57 -0.25
CA GLY A 207 -26.69 7.77 -0.42
C GLY A 207 -26.04 8.63 0.66
N THR A 208 -26.79 9.16 1.61
CA THR A 208 -26.23 9.89 2.76
C THR A 208 -25.60 8.93 3.77
N TRP A 209 -24.76 9.48 4.66
CA TRP A 209 -24.10 8.70 5.70
C TRP A 209 -24.69 9.06 7.07
N ALA A 210 -24.91 8.04 7.90
CA ALA A 210 -25.39 8.18 9.26
C ALA A 210 -24.54 7.34 10.20
N GLU A 211 -24.51 7.72 11.47
CA GLU A 211 -23.93 6.92 12.53
C GLU A 211 -24.76 5.65 12.76
N ARG A 212 -24.09 4.53 13.02
CA ARG A 212 -24.75 3.29 13.42
C ARG A 212 -25.26 3.44 14.84
N SER A 213 -26.44 2.90 15.12
CA SER A 213 -26.88 2.69 16.50
C SER A 213 -26.03 1.62 17.18
N GLU A 214 -26.01 1.59 18.51
CA GLU A 214 -25.21 0.64 19.30
C GLU A 214 -25.45 -0.83 18.90
N ASP A 215 -26.69 -1.19 18.59
CA ASP A 215 -27.09 -2.51 18.14
C ASP A 215 -26.67 -2.84 16.67
N GLU A 216 -26.27 -1.85 15.91
CA GLU A 216 -25.77 -2.00 14.51
C GLU A 216 -24.25 -2.01 14.44
N VAL A 217 -23.56 -1.65 15.52
CA VAL A 217 -22.09 -1.69 15.55
C VAL A 217 -21.63 -3.14 15.65
N ASP A 218 -20.76 -3.54 14.73
CA ASP A 218 -20.11 -4.84 14.73
C ASP A 218 -18.73 -4.66 15.38
N GLU A 219 -18.56 -5.15 16.60
CA GLU A 219 -17.32 -5.02 17.39
C GLU A 219 -16.12 -5.71 16.71
N ASP A 220 -16.39 -6.74 15.89
CA ASP A 220 -15.37 -7.44 15.13
C ASP A 220 -14.95 -6.68 13.86
N PHE A 221 -15.72 -5.66 13.45
CA PHE A 221 -15.39 -4.84 12.28
C PHE A 221 -14.51 -3.67 12.67
N LYS A 222 -13.21 -3.86 12.62
CA LYS A 222 -12.18 -2.85 12.91
C LYS A 222 -11.36 -2.52 11.67
N MET A 223 -10.97 -1.25 11.53
CA MET A 223 -10.12 -0.81 10.42
C MET A 223 -8.65 -0.88 10.80
N GLY A 224 -7.85 -1.56 9.95
CA GLY A 224 -6.41 -1.68 10.13
C GLY A 224 -5.64 -0.57 9.41
N PHE A 225 -5.69 -0.54 8.08
CA PHE A 225 -5.00 0.49 7.30
C PHE A 225 -5.69 0.80 5.98
N ILE A 226 -5.36 1.99 5.45
CA ILE A 226 -5.73 2.45 4.11
C ILE A 226 -4.45 2.72 3.34
N GLN A 227 -4.13 1.89 2.36
CA GLN A 227 -2.99 2.05 1.47
C GLN A 227 -3.40 2.86 0.24
N THR A 228 -2.63 3.88 -0.11
CA THR A 228 -2.77 4.60 -1.37
C THR A 228 -1.62 4.28 -2.32
N PRO A 229 -1.79 4.44 -3.64
CA PRO A 229 -0.71 4.15 -4.59
C PRO A 229 0.55 4.97 -4.34
N GLN A 230 1.70 4.33 -4.47
CA GLN A 230 2.93 5.04 -4.76
C GLN A 230 2.89 5.46 -6.23
N SER A 231 3.04 6.73 -6.49
CA SER A 231 3.05 7.32 -7.83
C SER A 231 4.24 8.27 -7.93
N PHE A 232 4.74 8.48 -9.13
CA PHE A 232 5.97 9.27 -9.33
C PHE A 232 5.68 10.46 -10.22
N TYR A 233 6.37 11.58 -9.99
CA TYR A 233 6.20 12.81 -10.77
C TYR A 233 7.19 12.90 -11.94
N ASN A 234 8.18 12.03 -12.01
CA ASN A 234 9.12 11.87 -13.12
C ASN A 234 8.95 10.50 -13.79
N PRO A 235 9.31 10.35 -15.06
CA PRO A 235 9.33 9.05 -15.72
C PRO A 235 10.37 8.13 -15.08
N ASP A 236 10.06 6.85 -15.00
CA ASP A 236 11.03 5.84 -14.63
C ASP A 236 12.02 5.54 -15.78
N LEU A 237 13.04 4.72 -15.50
CA LEU A 237 14.08 4.40 -16.48
C LEU A 237 13.52 3.75 -17.76
N PHE A 238 12.48 2.94 -17.67
CA PHE A 238 11.88 2.29 -18.84
C PHE A 238 11.07 3.27 -19.65
N GLN A 239 10.21 4.06 -19.01
CA GLN A 239 9.45 5.11 -19.68
C GLN A 239 10.36 6.08 -20.43
N PHE A 240 11.44 6.54 -19.78
CA PHE A 240 12.40 7.49 -20.35
C PHE A 240 13.17 6.88 -21.52
N ASN A 241 13.79 5.70 -21.35
CA ASN A 241 14.62 5.08 -22.38
C ASN A 241 13.84 4.60 -23.62
N PHE A 242 12.56 4.29 -23.45
CA PHE A 242 11.68 3.92 -24.57
C PHE A 242 10.90 5.09 -25.16
N TYR A 243 11.13 6.33 -24.71
CA TYR A 243 10.37 7.52 -25.12
C TYR A 243 8.85 7.30 -24.99
N SER A 244 8.45 6.68 -23.90
CA SER A 244 7.08 6.15 -23.74
C SER A 244 6.36 6.71 -22.51
N GLU A 245 6.77 7.83 -21.95
CA GLU A 245 6.26 8.46 -20.74
C GLU A 245 4.74 8.68 -20.75
N LYS A 246 4.16 8.86 -21.94
CA LYS A 246 2.71 9.07 -22.14
C LYS A 246 1.95 7.82 -22.58
N ARG A 247 2.65 6.71 -22.81
CA ARG A 247 2.08 5.49 -23.42
C ARG A 247 2.10 4.30 -22.49
N ILE A 248 3.12 4.22 -21.63
CA ILE A 248 3.33 3.13 -20.69
C ILE A 248 3.17 3.72 -19.30
N PRO A 249 2.31 3.16 -18.43
CA PRO A 249 2.25 3.57 -17.03
C PRO A 249 3.57 3.27 -16.33
N ASN A 250 3.84 3.94 -15.22
CA ASN A 250 4.95 3.59 -14.36
C ASN A 250 4.80 2.13 -13.88
N GLU A 251 5.90 1.44 -13.67
CA GLU A 251 5.92 0.05 -13.22
C GLU A 251 5.03 -0.20 -12.00
N GLN A 252 5.08 0.69 -11.02
CA GLN A 252 4.32 0.53 -9.79
C GLN A 252 2.82 0.85 -9.93
N ASP A 253 2.42 1.61 -10.94
CA ASP A 253 1.01 1.94 -11.16
C ASP A 253 0.14 0.68 -11.32
N PHE A 254 0.62 -0.32 -12.06
CA PHE A 254 -0.12 -1.57 -12.25
C PHE A 254 -0.27 -2.33 -10.94
N PHE A 255 0.81 -2.42 -10.14
CA PHE A 255 0.75 -3.08 -8.84
C PHE A 255 -0.25 -2.39 -7.92
N PHE A 256 -0.11 -1.10 -7.70
CA PHE A 256 -0.94 -0.39 -6.73
C PHE A 256 -2.39 -0.23 -7.15
N ARG A 257 -2.65 0.13 -8.42
CA ARG A 257 -4.00 0.48 -8.88
C ARG A 257 -4.82 -0.72 -9.35
N GLU A 258 -4.14 -1.81 -9.74
CA GLU A 258 -4.82 -3.00 -10.24
C GLU A 258 -4.70 -4.18 -9.27
N ILE A 259 -3.47 -4.62 -8.97
CA ILE A 259 -3.24 -5.81 -8.16
C ILE A 259 -3.65 -5.57 -6.71
N ASN A 260 -3.12 -4.52 -6.08
CA ASN A 260 -3.36 -4.25 -4.67
C ASN A 260 -4.84 -3.94 -4.37
N VAL A 261 -5.48 -3.14 -5.21
CA VAL A 261 -6.94 -2.88 -5.12
C VAL A 261 -7.77 -4.16 -5.35
N GLY A 262 -7.36 -5.02 -6.28
CA GLY A 262 -8.01 -6.31 -6.50
C GLY A 262 -8.01 -7.22 -5.27
N ARG A 263 -7.00 -7.09 -4.41
CA ARG A 263 -6.83 -7.88 -3.17
C ARG A 263 -7.79 -7.46 -2.05
N ASN A 264 -8.40 -6.29 -2.11
CA ASN A 264 -9.38 -5.82 -1.11
C ASN A 264 -10.49 -6.84 -0.86
N ARG A 265 -10.93 -7.54 -1.90
CA ARG A 265 -12.01 -8.52 -1.82
C ARG A 265 -11.71 -9.69 -0.87
N ALA A 266 -10.44 -10.02 -0.72
CA ALA A 266 -9.97 -11.08 0.17
C ALA A 266 -9.44 -10.55 1.51
N ASN A 267 -9.63 -9.25 1.80
CA ASN A 267 -9.00 -8.57 2.92
C ASN A 267 -7.48 -8.78 2.95
N ALA A 268 -6.84 -8.75 1.78
CA ALA A 268 -5.42 -9.02 1.63
C ALA A 268 -4.68 -7.90 0.86
N PRO A 269 -5.08 -6.60 0.94
CA PRO A 269 -4.25 -5.55 0.38
C PRO A 269 -2.89 -5.53 1.08
N ILE A 270 -1.86 -5.15 0.34
CA ILE A 270 -0.50 -5.09 0.85
C ILE A 270 -0.27 -3.69 1.44
N TYR A 271 0.22 -3.65 2.67
CA TYR A 271 0.85 -2.46 3.23
C TYR A 271 2.24 -2.33 2.63
N ALA A 272 2.56 -1.21 2.02
CA ALA A 272 3.79 -0.98 1.27
C ALA A 272 4.68 0.11 1.90
N GLY A 273 4.63 0.25 3.22
CA GLY A 273 5.56 1.05 4.01
C GLY A 273 5.42 2.57 3.90
N SER A 274 4.72 3.08 2.88
CA SER A 274 4.57 4.50 2.60
C SER A 274 3.18 4.82 2.07
N ASN A 275 2.78 6.10 2.10
CA ASN A 275 1.49 6.61 1.59
C ASN A 275 0.29 5.90 2.21
N THR A 276 0.38 5.57 3.48
CA THR A 276 -0.58 4.73 4.19
C THR A 276 -1.07 5.45 5.45
N LEU A 277 -2.37 5.32 5.73
CA LEU A 277 -2.95 5.67 7.02
C LEU A 277 -3.25 4.38 7.78
N ILE A 278 -2.75 4.26 9.03
CA ILE A 278 -2.81 3.04 9.83
C ILE A 278 -3.48 3.33 11.16
N SER A 279 -4.31 2.41 11.66
CA SER A 279 -4.83 2.44 13.03
C SER A 279 -3.70 2.18 14.02
N ARG A 280 -3.53 3.06 15.00
CA ARG A 280 -2.57 2.81 16.09
C ARG A 280 -2.96 1.57 16.91
N GLU A 281 -4.25 1.39 17.20
CA GLU A 281 -4.74 0.18 17.88
C GLU A 281 -4.28 -1.09 17.16
N ALA A 282 -4.38 -1.12 15.83
CA ALA A 282 -3.94 -2.27 15.04
C ALA A 282 -2.42 -2.47 15.12
N LEU A 283 -1.62 -1.39 15.11
CA LEU A 283 -0.18 -1.46 15.28
C LEU A 283 0.20 -1.96 16.68
N ASP A 284 -0.42 -1.42 17.72
CA ASP A 284 -0.14 -1.80 19.11
C ASP A 284 -0.47 -3.28 19.35
N GLU A 285 -1.57 -3.79 18.78
CA GLU A 285 -1.98 -5.18 18.92
C GLU A 285 -1.03 -6.19 18.25
N VAL A 286 -0.31 -5.76 17.20
CA VAL A 286 0.68 -6.60 16.52
C VAL A 286 2.12 -6.36 16.99
N GLY A 287 2.33 -5.44 17.95
CA GLY A 287 3.63 -5.11 18.52
C GLY A 287 4.43 -4.10 17.70
N GLY A 288 3.76 -3.23 16.95
CA GLY A 288 4.38 -2.21 16.10
C GLY A 288 4.70 -2.70 14.69
N ILE A 289 5.61 -1.99 14.02
CA ILE A 289 6.14 -2.39 12.71
C ILE A 289 7.05 -3.61 12.90
N ALA A 290 6.87 -4.62 12.06
CA ALA A 290 7.64 -5.87 12.13
C ALA A 290 9.15 -5.63 11.92
N THR A 291 9.98 -6.37 12.63
CA THR A 291 11.44 -6.22 12.59
C THR A 291 12.16 -7.52 12.20
N GLY A 292 11.41 -8.57 11.91
CA GLY A 292 11.93 -9.91 11.66
C GLY A 292 12.28 -10.21 10.20
N THR A 293 11.88 -9.36 9.26
CA THR A 293 12.07 -9.55 7.82
C THR A 293 12.58 -8.27 7.15
N ILE A 294 13.09 -8.41 5.91
CA ILE A 294 13.50 -7.28 5.08
C ILE A 294 12.28 -6.50 4.58
N THR A 295 11.13 -7.17 4.45
CA THR A 295 9.84 -6.60 4.02
C THR A 295 8.95 -6.39 5.25
N GLU A 296 9.37 -5.48 6.12
CA GLU A 296 8.74 -5.19 7.41
C GLU A 296 7.29 -4.70 7.26
N ASP A 297 7.02 -3.96 6.22
CA ASP A 297 5.72 -3.45 5.84
C ASP A 297 4.75 -4.58 5.45
N PHE A 298 5.18 -5.48 4.57
CA PHE A 298 4.39 -6.63 4.16
C PHE A 298 4.05 -7.53 5.35
N GLU A 299 5.03 -7.85 6.20
CA GLU A 299 4.81 -8.64 7.41
C GLU A 299 3.85 -7.94 8.37
N THR A 300 4.01 -6.64 8.59
CA THR A 300 3.12 -5.84 9.44
C THR A 300 1.68 -5.88 8.92
N GLY A 301 1.49 -5.69 7.62
CA GLY A 301 0.18 -5.75 6.98
C GLY A 301 -0.51 -7.10 7.17
N ILE A 302 0.22 -8.21 6.98
CA ILE A 302 -0.29 -9.58 7.21
C ILE A 302 -0.67 -9.78 8.68
N LYS A 303 0.17 -9.34 9.63
CA LYS A 303 -0.12 -9.46 11.06
C LYS A 303 -1.40 -8.73 11.45
N ILE A 304 -1.58 -7.50 10.97
CA ILE A 304 -2.81 -6.70 11.19
C ILE A 304 -4.03 -7.44 10.64
N GLN A 305 -3.95 -7.96 9.41
CA GLN A 305 -5.05 -8.70 8.78
C GLN A 305 -5.34 -10.03 9.50
N ALA A 306 -4.31 -10.73 9.97
CA ALA A 306 -4.45 -11.97 10.74
C ALA A 306 -5.12 -11.76 12.11
N LYS A 307 -5.07 -10.55 12.65
CA LYS A 307 -5.82 -10.14 13.85
C LYS A 307 -7.30 -9.80 13.56
N GLY A 308 -7.74 -9.90 12.30
CA GLY A 308 -9.12 -9.67 11.91
C GLY A 308 -9.42 -8.23 11.46
N TYR A 309 -8.43 -7.33 11.45
CA TYR A 309 -8.63 -5.97 10.96
C TYR A 309 -8.93 -5.94 9.47
N THR A 310 -9.87 -5.09 9.08
CA THR A 310 -10.20 -4.83 7.67
C THR A 310 -9.27 -3.76 7.12
N CYS A 311 -8.69 -4.04 5.96
CA CYS A 311 -7.75 -3.13 5.29
C CYS A 311 -8.19 -2.89 3.85
N TYR A 312 -7.89 -1.70 3.33
CA TYR A 312 -8.21 -1.37 1.95
C TYR A 312 -7.03 -0.68 1.24
N ALA A 313 -6.85 -1.04 -0.02
CA ALA A 313 -6.07 -0.27 -0.97
C ALA A 313 -6.99 0.59 -1.82
N LEU A 314 -6.63 1.86 -2.00
CA LEU A 314 -7.33 2.78 -2.89
C LEU A 314 -6.62 2.83 -4.26
N ASP A 315 -7.33 3.22 -5.30
CA ASP A 315 -6.77 3.40 -6.65
C ASP A 315 -6.35 4.84 -6.96
N LYS A 316 -6.66 5.77 -6.05
CA LYS A 316 -6.33 7.19 -6.16
C LYS A 316 -4.95 7.47 -5.61
N ALA A 317 -4.01 7.94 -6.45
CA ALA A 317 -2.72 8.42 -5.98
C ALA A 317 -2.91 9.71 -5.17
N LEU A 318 -2.45 9.68 -3.93
CA LEU A 318 -2.54 10.79 -2.97
C LEU A 318 -1.17 11.24 -2.46
N ALA A 319 -0.09 10.66 -2.99
CA ALA A 319 1.26 11.13 -2.82
C ALA A 319 2.06 10.83 -4.10
N HIS A 320 3.09 11.63 -4.34
CA HIS A 320 3.96 11.50 -5.51
C HIS A 320 5.42 11.60 -5.09
N GLY A 321 6.20 10.60 -5.45
CA GLY A 321 7.62 10.49 -5.16
C GLY A 321 8.51 10.72 -6.38
N LEU A 322 9.77 10.40 -6.19
CA LEU A 322 10.80 10.43 -7.22
C LEU A 322 11.11 9.02 -7.69
N ALA A 323 10.81 8.69 -8.95
CA ALA A 323 11.24 7.43 -9.53
C ALA A 323 12.77 7.42 -9.70
N PRO A 324 13.45 6.27 -9.54
CA PRO A 324 14.87 6.13 -9.82
C PRO A 324 15.20 6.62 -11.24
N THR A 325 16.25 7.45 -11.38
CA THR A 325 16.67 8.03 -12.65
C THR A 325 17.92 7.39 -13.23
N ASP A 326 18.56 6.52 -12.47
CA ASP A 326 19.76 5.78 -12.85
C ASP A 326 19.73 4.38 -12.22
N ILE A 327 20.64 3.52 -12.69
CA ILE A 327 20.70 2.11 -12.23
C ILE A 327 21.15 2.03 -10.78
N ASP A 328 22.05 2.90 -10.33
CA ASP A 328 22.57 2.87 -8.95
C ASP A 328 21.48 3.23 -7.92
N SER A 329 20.54 4.08 -8.31
CA SER A 329 19.37 4.41 -7.45
C SER A 329 18.23 3.38 -7.56
N LEU A 330 18.29 2.47 -8.55
CA LEU A 330 17.31 1.39 -8.72
C LEU A 330 17.69 0.14 -7.91
N ILE A 331 18.99 -0.11 -7.69
CA ILE A 331 19.55 -1.25 -6.96
C ILE A 331 19.68 -0.91 -5.48
#